data_0d3ad8c0187dfc13e0541c2718ea3d73
#
_entry.id   0d3ad8c0187dfc13e0541c2718ea3d73
#
_cell.length_a   1.000
_cell.length_b   1.000
_cell.length_c   1.000
_cell.angle_alpha   90.00
_cell.angle_beta   90.00
_cell.angle_gamma   90.00
#
_symmetry.space_group_name_H-M   'P 1'
#
loop_
_entity.id
_entity.type
_entity.pdbx_description
1 polymer ?
#
loop_
_entity_poly.entity_id
_entity_poly.type
_entity_poly.pdbx_seq_one_letter_code
_entity_poly.pdbx_strand_id
1 'polypeptide(L)'
;MPALATVRVVAGEKGLTNRIQWVNVTEISELVDRPQEGELLCTHASGLKAQPDLQAAFIPSLAKHSLAGLVVSTEQGLYDIPSFMLQQANELDFPILTLSERALFTKITRAISKRIQNERHALMQKSMQIHNTLTQVVLMGDDLQLLAKALTTLVRCPVVIEDPSFRLLAYASWSEVNQANQERIQQDRTPRPLFIELGKRGILTQLRRSRQPIHIPPLPEQGLVSERIVAPIVAGQEFYGYVWIVVRDQTPDELDMIAIQHAATVAALILLKGKAIHEAESRLKSALLDELLTGDTDLQKTLAIKARHFDYDLTQGQQILLLQQRDCLPSASLHRWLDDLLSQWHMPGLTVKRAQHVVLLLPSESTRNGEALARRLWAQGQSDAYDLLIGVGRTYPGWDRLSESYQEAQEALEVGPLLMDEAVISFDALGVLHWLRHLPPDLREKNHFSQAIQVLAEHDAQRQSSLLETLETYLDTGQNGQETARRLYLHRNTLRQRLDKIQDICALELSDSLVSLNLHVAIKEYKLSLNS
;
A
#
# COMPACT_ATOMS: atom_id res chain seq x y z
N MET A 1 6.88 -49.00 14.94
CA MET A 1 6.96 -49.80 13.67
C MET A 1 7.25 -51.25 14.03
N PRO A 2 6.50 -52.25 13.52
CA PRO A 2 6.79 -53.68 13.81
C PRO A 2 8.19 -54.10 13.44
N ALA A 3 8.77 -53.51 12.38
CA ALA A 3 10.14 -53.80 11.91
C ALA A 3 11.24 -53.33 12.88
N LEU A 4 10.92 -52.46 13.86
CA LEU A 4 11.88 -51.96 14.87
C LEU A 4 11.74 -52.68 16.21
N ALA A 5 10.82 -53.61 16.35
CA ALA A 5 10.61 -54.38 17.62
C ALA A 5 11.83 -55.21 18.05
N THR A 6 12.72 -55.54 17.12
CA THR A 6 13.92 -56.32 17.35
C THR A 6 15.20 -55.46 17.50
N VAL A 7 15.05 -54.14 17.43
CA VAL A 7 16.14 -53.18 17.58
C VAL A 7 16.34 -52.88 19.07
N ARG A 8 17.57 -52.91 19.55
CA ARG A 8 17.91 -52.51 20.92
C ARG A 8 18.78 -51.25 20.89
N VAL A 9 18.40 -50.27 21.69
CA VAL A 9 19.24 -49.09 21.94
C VAL A 9 20.36 -49.50 22.90
N VAL A 10 21.60 -49.24 22.55
CA VAL A 10 22.75 -49.60 23.37
C VAL A 10 23.51 -48.39 23.90
N ALA A 11 23.36 -47.23 23.29
CA ALA A 11 23.93 -45.97 23.74
C ALA A 11 23.17 -44.76 23.13
N GLY A 12 23.37 -43.58 23.71
CA GLY A 12 22.85 -42.31 23.19
C GLY A 12 21.32 -42.17 23.23
N GLU A 13 20.68 -42.66 24.28
CA GLU A 13 19.19 -42.70 24.39
C GLU A 13 18.51 -41.34 24.21
N LYS A 14 19.14 -40.24 24.66
CA LYS A 14 18.61 -38.89 24.49
C LYS A 14 18.55 -38.44 23.03
N GLY A 15 19.39 -38.95 22.17
CA GLY A 15 19.42 -38.68 20.74
C GLY A 15 18.34 -39.39 19.91
N LEU A 16 17.49 -40.22 20.53
CA LEU A 16 16.38 -40.90 19.83
C LEU A 16 15.32 -39.95 19.25
N THR A 17 15.36 -38.69 19.62
CA THR A 17 14.51 -37.63 19.05
C THR A 17 15.04 -37.07 17.74
N ASN A 18 16.26 -37.43 17.32
CA ASN A 18 16.87 -36.98 16.07
C ASN A 18 16.02 -37.42 14.87
N ARG A 19 15.73 -36.47 13.98
CA ARG A 19 14.92 -36.72 12.78
C ARG A 19 15.71 -37.48 11.72
N ILE A 20 15.20 -38.63 11.29
CA ILE A 20 15.80 -39.42 10.23
C ILE A 20 15.30 -38.88 8.88
N GLN A 21 16.21 -38.40 8.03
CA GLN A 21 15.92 -37.91 6.67
C GLN A 21 16.29 -38.93 5.59
N TRP A 22 17.29 -39.74 5.86
CA TRP A 22 17.86 -40.75 4.95
C TRP A 22 18.24 -42.00 5.71
N VAL A 23 18.28 -43.13 5.00
CA VAL A 23 18.81 -44.37 5.54
C VAL A 23 19.82 -44.91 4.54
N ASN A 24 21.03 -45.18 5.00
CA ASN A 24 22.08 -45.69 4.18
C ASN A 24 22.64 -46.99 4.79
N VAL A 25 22.97 -47.97 3.94
CA VAL A 25 23.61 -49.21 4.34
C VAL A 25 24.95 -49.27 3.64
N THR A 26 26.03 -49.15 4.41
CA THR A 26 27.38 -49.13 3.85
C THR A 26 28.38 -49.82 4.78
N GLU A 27 29.51 -50.24 4.25
CA GLU A 27 30.62 -50.71 5.04
C GLU A 27 31.44 -49.53 5.60
N ILE A 28 32.02 -49.70 6.78
CA ILE A 28 32.73 -48.62 7.50
C ILE A 28 33.91 -48.06 6.69
N SER A 29 34.52 -48.89 5.85
CA SER A 29 35.62 -48.48 4.95
C SER A 29 35.24 -47.44 3.90
N GLU A 30 33.95 -47.36 3.54
CA GLU A 30 33.45 -46.44 2.50
C GLU A 30 32.86 -45.16 3.10
N LEU A 31 32.78 -45.07 4.46
CA LEU A 31 32.11 -44.00 5.21
C LEU A 31 32.88 -42.69 5.31
N VAL A 32 34.20 -42.73 4.95
CA VAL A 32 35.09 -41.59 5.22
C VAL A 32 34.78 -40.37 4.34
N ASP A 33 34.06 -40.56 3.22
CA ASP A 33 34.04 -39.51 2.21
C ASP A 33 32.83 -38.55 2.19
N ARG A 34 31.60 -38.87 2.66
CA ARG A 34 30.46 -37.90 2.64
C ARG A 34 29.26 -38.27 3.54
N PRO A 35 29.36 -38.17 4.88
CA PRO A 35 28.18 -38.29 5.74
C PRO A 35 27.22 -37.12 5.51
N GLN A 36 25.91 -37.43 5.44
CA GLN A 36 24.85 -36.42 5.24
C GLN A 36 24.09 -36.16 6.53
N GLU A 37 23.70 -34.90 6.76
CA GLU A 37 22.91 -34.51 7.91
C GLU A 37 21.57 -35.28 7.94
N GLY A 38 21.17 -35.77 9.12
CA GLY A 38 19.94 -36.55 9.30
C GLY A 38 19.98 -37.97 8.73
N GLU A 39 21.15 -38.48 8.38
CA GLU A 39 21.36 -39.86 7.88
C GLU A 39 21.32 -40.88 9.05
N LEU A 40 20.50 -41.91 8.91
CA LEU A 40 20.58 -43.10 9.75
C LEU A 40 21.50 -44.11 9.05
N LEU A 41 22.65 -44.33 9.62
CA LEU A 41 23.66 -45.20 9.06
C LEU A 41 23.46 -46.63 9.54
N CYS A 42 23.41 -47.59 8.62
CA CYS A 42 23.36 -49.03 8.92
C CYS A 42 24.64 -49.71 8.47
N THR A 43 25.34 -50.41 9.40
CA THR A 43 26.62 -51.07 9.12
C THR A 43 26.76 -52.40 9.85
N HIS A 44 27.78 -53.19 9.50
CA HIS A 44 28.13 -54.45 10.15
C HIS A 44 29.24 -54.26 11.19
N ALA A 45 29.11 -54.94 12.35
CA ALA A 45 30.09 -54.89 13.42
C ALA A 45 31.48 -55.39 13.00
N SER A 46 31.54 -56.28 12.01
CA SER A 46 32.81 -56.80 11.46
C SER A 46 33.71 -55.71 10.87
N GLY A 47 33.13 -54.68 10.30
CA GLY A 47 33.88 -53.53 9.77
C GLY A 47 34.53 -52.65 10.85
N LEU A 48 33.92 -52.58 12.05
CA LEU A 48 34.52 -51.86 13.19
C LEU A 48 35.76 -52.55 13.76
N LYS A 49 35.84 -53.88 13.68
CA LYS A 49 37.01 -54.67 14.17
C LYS A 49 38.21 -54.53 13.25
N ALA A 50 38.03 -54.33 11.98
CA ALA A 50 39.05 -54.33 10.96
C ALA A 50 40.00 -53.11 11.00
N GLN A 51 39.61 -52.01 11.64
CA GLN A 51 40.31 -50.70 11.61
C GLN A 51 40.36 -50.06 13.01
N PRO A 52 41.22 -50.48 13.94
CA PRO A 52 41.27 -49.94 15.31
C PRO A 52 41.55 -48.43 15.37
N ASP A 53 42.35 -47.90 14.46
CA ASP A 53 42.78 -46.51 14.44
C ASP A 53 41.60 -45.56 14.10
N LEU A 54 40.59 -46.04 13.37
CA LEU A 54 39.39 -45.26 13.04
C LEU A 54 38.33 -45.31 14.14
N GLN A 55 38.38 -46.31 15.04
CA GLN A 55 37.35 -46.50 16.07
C GLN A 55 37.26 -45.32 17.03
N ALA A 56 38.39 -44.71 17.42
CA ALA A 56 38.38 -43.60 18.39
C ALA A 56 37.74 -42.31 17.86
N ALA A 57 37.86 -42.04 16.56
CA ALA A 57 37.31 -40.84 15.91
C ALA A 57 35.94 -41.08 15.27
N PHE A 58 35.47 -42.33 15.21
CA PHE A 58 34.27 -42.70 14.42
C PHE A 58 32.98 -42.06 14.95
N ILE A 59 32.63 -42.30 16.20
CA ILE A 59 31.40 -41.73 16.80
C ILE A 59 31.46 -40.20 16.87
N PRO A 60 32.57 -39.55 17.30
CA PRO A 60 32.68 -38.11 17.24
C PRO A 60 32.55 -37.54 15.82
N SER A 61 33.06 -38.24 14.80
CA SER A 61 32.90 -37.79 13.40
C SER A 61 31.46 -37.86 12.94
N LEU A 62 30.72 -38.94 13.22
CA LEU A 62 29.32 -39.09 12.87
C LEU A 62 28.44 -38.04 13.57
N ALA A 63 28.66 -37.80 14.85
CA ALA A 63 27.96 -36.78 15.63
C ALA A 63 28.26 -35.38 15.11
N LYS A 64 29.51 -35.05 14.75
CA LYS A 64 29.89 -33.75 14.17
C LYS A 64 29.19 -33.45 12.85
N HIS A 65 28.91 -34.47 12.06
CA HIS A 65 28.15 -34.32 10.80
C HIS A 65 26.65 -34.43 10.98
N SER A 66 26.15 -34.37 12.23
CA SER A 66 24.72 -34.37 12.56
C SER A 66 23.94 -35.56 11.97
N LEU A 67 24.57 -36.77 11.96
CA LEU A 67 23.83 -37.98 11.59
C LEU A 67 22.76 -38.29 12.63
N ALA A 68 21.63 -38.87 12.19
CA ALA A 68 20.51 -39.19 13.05
C ALA A 68 20.83 -40.35 14.04
N GLY A 69 21.74 -41.27 13.65
CA GLY A 69 22.15 -42.37 14.49
C GLY A 69 22.86 -43.48 13.71
N LEU A 70 23.31 -44.50 14.44
CA LEU A 70 24.00 -45.65 13.89
C LEU A 70 23.25 -46.94 14.23
N VAL A 71 23.00 -47.80 13.24
CA VAL A 71 22.46 -49.15 13.41
C VAL A 71 23.53 -50.17 13.08
N VAL A 72 23.90 -51.00 14.05
CA VAL A 72 24.94 -52.02 13.91
C VAL A 72 24.32 -53.41 13.93
N SER A 73 24.59 -54.23 12.92
CA SER A 73 24.25 -55.66 12.94
C SER A 73 25.35 -56.45 13.63
N THR A 74 24.95 -57.18 14.67
CA THR A 74 25.86 -58.04 15.44
C THR A 74 25.44 -59.49 15.22
N GLU A 75 26.38 -60.34 14.75
CA GLU A 75 26.07 -61.76 14.47
C GLU A 75 25.96 -62.60 15.73
N GLN A 76 26.51 -62.18 16.88
CA GLN A 76 26.53 -62.91 18.15
C GLN A 76 26.28 -62.07 19.41
N GLY A 77 25.65 -60.88 19.32
CA GLY A 77 25.31 -60.05 20.47
C GLY A 77 26.18 -58.84 20.74
N LEU A 78 25.95 -58.14 21.87
CA LEU A 78 26.51 -56.83 22.26
C LEU A 78 28.05 -56.75 22.35
N TYR A 79 28.76 -57.87 22.26
CA TYR A 79 30.19 -57.93 22.45
C TYR A 79 31.03 -57.34 21.30
N ASP A 80 30.41 -56.92 20.26
CA ASP A 80 31.09 -56.46 19.04
C ASP A 80 31.34 -54.95 18.98
N ILE A 81 30.71 -54.16 19.84
CA ILE A 81 30.92 -52.70 19.89
C ILE A 81 31.82 -52.38 21.11
N PRO A 82 32.99 -51.75 20.90
CA PRO A 82 33.87 -51.38 22.00
C PRO A 82 33.21 -50.47 23.05
N SER A 83 33.45 -50.74 24.33
CA SER A 83 32.84 -50.01 25.45
C SER A 83 33.10 -48.49 25.41
N PHE A 84 34.29 -48.07 24.95
CA PHE A 84 34.63 -46.66 24.82
C PHE A 84 33.79 -45.95 23.75
N MET A 85 33.38 -46.63 22.66
CA MET A 85 32.49 -46.07 21.63
C MET A 85 31.08 -45.88 22.18
N LEU A 86 30.58 -46.79 23.01
CA LEU A 86 29.30 -46.65 23.70
C LEU A 86 29.31 -45.48 24.69
N GLN A 87 30.46 -45.30 25.38
CA GLN A 87 30.64 -44.15 26.26
C GLN A 87 30.64 -42.83 25.50
N GLN A 88 31.40 -42.71 24.40
CA GLN A 88 31.41 -41.54 23.53
C GLN A 88 30.02 -41.22 22.98
N ALA A 89 29.26 -42.23 22.56
CA ALA A 89 27.92 -42.08 22.06
C ALA A 89 26.95 -41.54 23.14
N ASN A 90 27.10 -41.97 24.39
CA ASN A 90 26.33 -41.43 25.50
C ASN A 90 26.70 -39.97 25.84
N GLU A 91 28.01 -39.64 25.79
CA GLU A 91 28.51 -38.28 26.03
C GLU A 91 28.05 -37.28 24.93
N LEU A 92 27.90 -37.75 23.69
CA LEU A 92 27.51 -36.96 22.54
C LEU A 92 26.01 -37.03 22.23
N ASP A 93 25.21 -37.72 23.08
CA ASP A 93 23.80 -38.02 22.87
C ASP A 93 23.51 -38.60 21.45
N PHE A 94 24.48 -39.42 20.93
CA PHE A 94 24.42 -40.01 19.59
C PHE A 94 23.86 -41.45 19.66
N PRO A 95 22.66 -41.73 19.04
CA PRO A 95 22.00 -43.03 19.19
C PRO A 95 22.77 -44.16 18.49
N ILE A 96 23.07 -45.21 19.22
CA ILE A 96 23.55 -46.47 18.65
C ILE A 96 22.52 -47.56 18.93
N LEU A 97 22.12 -48.23 17.86
CA LEU A 97 21.13 -49.31 17.88
C LEU A 97 21.74 -50.59 17.37
N THR A 98 21.37 -51.73 17.94
CA THR A 98 21.87 -53.05 17.52
C THR A 98 20.74 -53.92 16.98
N LEU A 99 21.12 -54.77 16.01
CA LEU A 99 20.30 -55.79 15.37
C LEU A 99 20.95 -57.15 15.46
N SER A 100 20.16 -58.18 15.80
CA SER A 100 20.66 -59.56 15.97
C SER A 100 20.76 -60.35 14.67
N GLU A 101 20.18 -59.88 13.57
CA GLU A 101 20.15 -60.60 12.30
C GLU A 101 20.42 -59.67 11.10
N ARG A 102 21.30 -60.10 10.20
CA ARG A 102 21.65 -59.37 8.95
C ARG A 102 20.46 -59.17 8.01
N ALA A 103 19.52 -60.14 7.93
CA ALA A 103 18.33 -60.06 7.09
C ALA A 103 17.35 -58.92 7.48
N LEU A 104 17.51 -58.35 8.68
CA LEU A 104 16.65 -57.26 9.18
C LEU A 104 17.01 -55.88 8.60
N PHE A 105 18.24 -55.64 8.13
CA PHE A 105 18.63 -54.35 7.53
C PHE A 105 17.71 -53.97 6.37
N THR A 106 17.51 -54.89 5.43
CA THR A 106 16.66 -54.63 4.25
C THR A 106 15.21 -54.35 4.65
N LYS A 107 14.72 -55.00 5.70
CA LYS A 107 13.36 -54.74 6.22
C LYS A 107 13.27 -53.39 6.90
N ILE A 108 14.27 -53.01 7.71
CA ILE A 108 14.29 -51.73 8.43
C ILE A 108 14.48 -50.56 7.45
N THR A 109 15.47 -50.63 6.55
CA THR A 109 15.72 -49.60 5.56
C THR A 109 14.49 -49.37 4.68
N ARG A 110 13.83 -50.46 4.21
CA ARG A 110 12.59 -50.38 3.45
C ARG A 110 11.46 -49.76 4.26
N ALA A 111 11.29 -50.13 5.52
CA ALA A 111 10.23 -49.60 6.38
C ALA A 111 10.42 -48.12 6.69
N ILE A 112 11.66 -47.69 7.00
CA ILE A 112 11.99 -46.30 7.27
C ILE A 112 11.87 -45.44 6.00
N SER A 113 12.47 -45.90 4.88
CA SER A 113 12.39 -45.20 3.59
C SER A 113 10.93 -45.04 3.14
N LYS A 114 10.10 -46.09 3.30
CA LYS A 114 8.68 -46.02 2.98
C LYS A 114 7.96 -45.01 3.89
N ARG A 115 8.29 -44.92 5.16
CA ARG A 115 7.71 -43.97 6.11
C ARG A 115 8.07 -42.54 5.73
N ILE A 116 9.36 -42.26 5.44
CA ILE A 116 9.85 -40.96 4.99
C ILE A 116 9.16 -40.54 3.68
N GLN A 117 9.08 -41.46 2.70
CA GLN A 117 8.38 -41.20 1.43
C GLN A 117 6.90 -40.92 1.63
N ASN A 118 6.23 -41.71 2.49
CA ASN A 118 4.80 -41.48 2.78
C ASN A 118 4.54 -40.13 3.48
N GLU A 119 5.40 -39.72 4.40
CA GLU A 119 5.29 -38.42 5.06
C GLU A 119 5.53 -37.26 4.09
N ARG A 120 6.56 -37.36 3.25
CA ARG A 120 6.82 -36.37 2.19
C ARG A 120 5.65 -36.31 1.19
N HIS A 121 5.12 -37.47 0.79
CA HIS A 121 3.99 -37.53 -0.14
C HIS A 121 2.73 -36.95 0.49
N ALA A 122 2.44 -37.24 1.74
CA ALA A 122 1.30 -36.67 2.45
C ALA A 122 1.43 -35.14 2.61
N LEU A 123 2.62 -34.63 2.91
CA LEU A 123 2.89 -33.19 2.97
C LEU A 123 2.66 -32.52 1.60
N MET A 124 3.18 -33.14 0.53
CA MET A 124 3.01 -32.65 -0.84
C MET A 124 1.54 -32.65 -1.29
N GLN A 125 0.79 -33.71 -0.96
CA GLN A 125 -0.64 -33.78 -1.24
C GLN A 125 -1.42 -32.68 -0.53
N LYS A 126 -1.14 -32.44 0.76
CA LYS A 126 -1.76 -31.37 1.53
C LYS A 126 -1.41 -29.99 0.98
N SER A 127 -0.13 -29.75 0.63
CA SER A 127 0.31 -28.51 -0.01
C SER A 127 -0.44 -28.27 -1.35
N MET A 128 -0.61 -29.31 -2.16
CA MET A 128 -1.34 -29.21 -3.42
C MET A 128 -2.83 -28.96 -3.21
N GLN A 129 -3.43 -29.55 -2.19
CA GLN A 129 -4.81 -29.27 -1.79
C GLN A 129 -5.01 -27.83 -1.35
N ILE A 130 -4.08 -27.30 -0.51
CA ILE A 130 -4.06 -25.89 -0.10
C ILE A 130 -4.00 -24.98 -1.34
N HIS A 131 -3.05 -25.25 -2.24
CA HIS A 131 -2.88 -24.48 -3.47
C HIS A 131 -4.16 -24.45 -4.30
N ASN A 132 -4.77 -25.63 -4.55
CA ASN A 132 -6.00 -25.73 -5.33
C ASN A 132 -7.16 -24.99 -4.67
N THR A 133 -7.33 -25.13 -3.35
CA THR A 133 -8.42 -24.45 -2.60
C THR A 133 -8.28 -22.93 -2.69
N LEU A 134 -7.08 -22.40 -2.49
CA LEU A 134 -6.85 -20.96 -2.54
C LEU A 134 -6.93 -20.40 -3.97
N THR A 135 -6.47 -21.17 -4.98
CA THR A 135 -6.54 -20.76 -6.39
C THR A 135 -7.98 -20.72 -6.90
N GLN A 136 -8.86 -21.60 -6.40
CA GLN A 136 -10.29 -21.57 -6.75
C GLN A 136 -10.97 -20.25 -6.36
N VAL A 137 -10.48 -19.54 -5.35
CA VAL A 137 -11.00 -18.21 -4.95
C VAL A 137 -10.88 -17.22 -6.09
N VAL A 138 -9.76 -17.23 -6.85
CA VAL A 138 -9.57 -16.36 -8.03
C VAL A 138 -10.60 -16.66 -9.13
N LEU A 139 -11.01 -17.93 -9.26
CA LEU A 139 -12.00 -18.34 -10.25
C LEU A 139 -13.45 -18.01 -9.85
N MET A 140 -13.71 -17.86 -8.54
CA MET A 140 -15.04 -17.62 -7.98
C MET A 140 -15.41 -16.14 -7.81
N GLY A 141 -14.51 -15.19 -8.01
CA GLY A 141 -14.89 -13.79 -7.92
C GLY A 141 -13.83 -12.79 -7.46
N ASP A 142 -12.56 -13.15 -7.42
CA ASP A 142 -11.43 -12.22 -7.12
C ASP A 142 -11.62 -11.40 -5.83
N ASP A 143 -12.20 -12.01 -4.78
CA ASP A 143 -12.50 -11.31 -3.53
C ASP A 143 -11.49 -11.68 -2.43
N LEU A 144 -10.77 -10.67 -1.93
CA LEU A 144 -9.84 -10.83 -0.80
C LEU A 144 -10.56 -11.33 0.47
N GLN A 145 -11.83 -11.01 0.65
CA GLN A 145 -12.62 -11.49 1.78
C GLN A 145 -12.88 -13.00 1.68
N LEU A 146 -13.14 -13.51 0.47
CA LEU A 146 -13.24 -14.96 0.22
C LEU A 146 -11.90 -15.65 0.44
N LEU A 147 -10.80 -15.03 0.02
CA LEU A 147 -9.45 -15.54 0.26
C LEU A 147 -9.15 -15.64 1.76
N ALA A 148 -9.43 -14.58 2.53
CA ALA A 148 -9.24 -14.58 3.97
C ALA A 148 -10.06 -15.69 4.65
N LYS A 149 -11.31 -15.91 4.26
CA LYS A 149 -12.17 -17.00 4.75
C LYS A 149 -11.61 -18.39 4.41
N ALA A 150 -11.16 -18.58 3.16
CA ALA A 150 -10.57 -19.85 2.72
C ALA A 150 -9.30 -20.16 3.51
N LEU A 151 -8.41 -19.19 3.68
CA LEU A 151 -7.19 -19.35 4.46
C LEU A 151 -7.50 -19.64 5.93
N THR A 152 -8.43 -18.90 6.55
CA THR A 152 -8.90 -19.14 7.93
C THR A 152 -9.39 -20.56 8.13
N THR A 153 -10.12 -21.12 7.15
CA THR A 153 -10.62 -22.51 7.21
C THR A 153 -9.47 -23.52 7.16
N LEU A 154 -8.42 -23.23 6.41
CA LEU A 154 -7.25 -24.10 6.29
C LEU A 154 -6.38 -24.10 7.56
N VAL A 155 -6.07 -22.90 8.07
CA VAL A 155 -5.13 -22.73 9.20
C VAL A 155 -5.80 -22.68 10.57
N ARG A 156 -7.13 -22.59 10.62
CA ARG A 156 -7.95 -22.49 11.85
C ARG A 156 -7.57 -21.32 12.76
N CYS A 157 -7.02 -20.27 12.19
CA CYS A 157 -6.60 -19.05 12.88
C CYS A 157 -7.22 -17.83 12.20
N PRO A 158 -7.39 -16.69 12.91
CA PRO A 158 -7.78 -15.44 12.28
C PRO A 158 -6.78 -15.00 11.24
N VAL A 159 -7.30 -14.48 10.11
CA VAL A 159 -6.52 -13.97 8.98
C VAL A 159 -6.83 -12.51 8.75
N VAL A 160 -5.80 -11.71 8.58
CA VAL A 160 -5.87 -10.28 8.27
C VAL A 160 -5.10 -10.02 6.98
N ILE A 161 -5.70 -9.29 6.04
CA ILE A 161 -5.02 -8.82 4.82
C ILE A 161 -5.00 -7.30 4.88
N GLU A 162 -3.82 -6.72 4.77
CA GLU A 162 -3.59 -5.27 4.89
C GLU A 162 -2.79 -4.73 3.71
N ASP A 163 -3.05 -3.47 3.34
CA ASP A 163 -2.27 -2.75 2.33
C ASP A 163 -0.86 -2.35 2.84
N PRO A 164 0.01 -1.75 2.00
CA PRO A 164 1.34 -1.28 2.43
C PRO A 164 1.32 -0.27 3.57
N SER A 165 0.18 0.43 3.79
CA SER A 165 -0.04 1.41 4.85
C SER A 165 -0.78 0.82 6.06
N PHE A 166 -0.92 -0.51 6.12
CA PHE A 166 -1.64 -1.24 7.17
C PHE A 166 -3.13 -0.88 7.29
N ARG A 167 -3.76 -0.49 6.18
CA ARG A 167 -5.21 -0.39 6.09
C ARG A 167 -5.77 -1.77 5.84
N LEU A 168 -6.84 -2.10 6.55
CA LEU A 168 -7.50 -3.39 6.42
C LEU A 168 -8.14 -3.53 5.03
N LEU A 169 -7.77 -4.58 4.30
CA LEU A 169 -8.38 -4.98 3.02
C LEU A 169 -9.37 -6.12 3.21
N ALA A 170 -9.05 -7.11 4.06
CA ALA A 170 -9.95 -8.22 4.38
C ALA A 170 -9.62 -8.81 5.74
N TYR A 171 -10.64 -9.42 6.40
CA TYR A 171 -10.52 -10.07 7.69
C TYR A 171 -11.44 -11.30 7.76
N ALA A 172 -10.92 -12.41 8.30
CA ALA A 172 -11.73 -13.58 8.63
C ALA A 172 -11.33 -14.16 10.00
N SER A 173 -12.31 -14.59 10.78
CA SER A 173 -12.11 -15.26 12.07
C SER A 173 -12.59 -16.71 12.02
N TRP A 174 -11.87 -17.60 12.70
CA TRP A 174 -12.23 -19.03 12.74
C TRP A 174 -13.49 -19.33 13.58
N SER A 175 -13.81 -18.52 14.58
CA SER A 175 -14.97 -18.80 15.44
C SER A 175 -16.28 -18.36 14.76
N GLU A 176 -17.21 -19.30 14.57
CA GLU A 176 -18.58 -19.09 14.06
C GLU A 176 -19.49 -18.24 14.96
N VAL A 177 -18.98 -17.71 16.06
CA VAL A 177 -19.78 -16.85 16.94
C VAL A 177 -20.04 -15.53 16.26
N ASN A 178 -21.22 -15.44 15.68
CA ASN A 178 -21.97 -14.29 15.21
C ASN A 178 -21.33 -12.93 15.54
N GLN A 179 -21.16 -12.14 14.48
CA GLN A 179 -20.66 -10.77 14.44
C GLN A 179 -19.15 -10.69 14.68
N ALA A 180 -18.43 -10.42 13.60
CA ALA A 180 -17.10 -9.84 13.68
C ALA A 180 -17.22 -8.56 14.53
N ASN A 181 -17.04 -8.70 15.84
CA ASN A 181 -17.07 -7.59 16.78
C ASN A 181 -16.00 -6.61 16.30
N GLN A 182 -16.35 -5.37 16.05
CA GLN A 182 -15.40 -4.33 15.63
C GLN A 182 -14.19 -4.29 16.57
N GLU A 183 -14.38 -4.61 17.85
CA GLU A 183 -13.31 -4.73 18.85
C GLU A 183 -12.32 -5.85 18.53
N ARG A 184 -12.78 -7.04 18.05
CA ARG A 184 -11.87 -8.14 17.65
C ARG A 184 -11.10 -7.81 16.38
N ILE A 185 -11.76 -7.20 15.40
CA ILE A 185 -11.08 -6.72 14.19
C ILE A 185 -10.00 -5.71 14.56
N GLN A 186 -10.28 -4.78 15.48
CA GLN A 186 -9.30 -3.81 15.95
C GLN A 186 -8.13 -4.46 16.72
N GLN A 187 -8.39 -5.49 17.52
CA GLN A 187 -7.36 -6.23 18.26
C GLN A 187 -6.46 -7.07 17.34
N ASP A 188 -7.01 -7.61 16.24
CA ASP A 188 -6.28 -8.44 15.29
C ASP A 188 -5.56 -7.62 14.21
N ARG A 189 -5.88 -6.33 14.04
CA ARG A 189 -5.14 -5.41 13.16
C ARG A 189 -3.72 -5.20 13.63
N THR A 190 -2.85 -4.82 12.71
CA THR A 190 -1.46 -4.48 13.03
C THR A 190 -1.40 -3.14 13.77
N PRO A 191 -0.96 -3.10 15.04
CA PRO A 191 -0.84 -1.84 15.78
C PRO A 191 0.21 -0.92 15.16
N ARG A 192 -0.05 0.40 15.10
CA ARG A 192 0.92 1.38 14.59
C ARG A 192 2.31 1.31 15.26
N PRO A 193 2.44 1.12 16.60
CA PRO A 193 3.74 0.96 17.25
C PRO A 193 4.52 -0.25 16.74
N LEU A 194 3.84 -1.36 16.41
CA LEU A 194 4.47 -2.55 15.85
C LEU A 194 5.11 -2.27 14.47
N PHE A 195 4.44 -1.50 13.63
CA PHE A 195 4.98 -1.09 12.33
C PHE A 195 6.34 -0.40 12.45
N ILE A 196 6.44 0.57 13.37
CA ILE A 196 7.67 1.33 13.60
C ILE A 196 8.78 0.38 14.09
N GLU A 197 8.45 -0.55 14.99
CA GLU A 197 9.41 -1.51 15.52
C GLU A 197 9.89 -2.52 14.49
N LEU A 198 8.97 -3.09 13.69
CA LEU A 198 9.33 -3.99 12.59
C LEU A 198 10.19 -3.29 11.53
N GLY A 199 9.95 -2.01 11.28
CA GLY A 199 10.78 -1.17 10.42
C GLY A 199 12.19 -0.99 10.98
N LYS A 200 12.32 -0.62 12.27
CA LYS A 200 13.60 -0.46 12.96
C LYS A 200 14.43 -1.74 13.00
N ARG A 201 13.79 -2.89 13.19
CA ARG A 201 14.43 -4.22 13.18
C ARG A 201 14.79 -4.71 11.77
N GLY A 202 14.43 -3.98 10.71
CA GLY A 202 14.67 -4.38 9.32
C GLY A 202 13.81 -5.54 8.83
N ILE A 203 12.85 -6.03 9.63
CA ILE A 203 12.00 -7.18 9.31
C ILE A 203 11.15 -6.89 8.07
N LEU A 204 10.60 -5.68 7.95
CA LEU A 204 9.81 -5.29 6.76
C LEU A 204 10.65 -5.29 5.49
N THR A 205 11.92 -4.88 5.57
CA THR A 205 12.87 -4.92 4.45
C THR A 205 13.22 -6.35 4.08
N GLN A 206 13.45 -7.20 5.09
CA GLN A 206 13.72 -8.61 4.89
C GLN A 206 12.53 -9.33 4.25
N LEU A 207 11.30 -9.12 4.73
CA LEU A 207 10.06 -9.66 4.16
C LEU A 207 9.93 -9.34 2.67
N ARG A 208 10.13 -8.06 2.30
CA ARG A 208 10.04 -7.63 0.90
C ARG A 208 11.11 -8.25 0.00
N ARG A 209 12.32 -8.48 0.54
CA ARG A 209 13.44 -9.07 -0.21
C ARG A 209 13.34 -10.58 -0.30
N SER A 210 13.10 -11.29 0.80
CA SER A 210 13.06 -12.76 0.85
C SER A 210 11.82 -13.32 0.16
N ARG A 211 10.70 -12.58 0.16
CA ARG A 211 9.38 -13.03 -0.29
C ARG A 211 8.89 -14.29 0.44
N GLN A 212 9.49 -14.60 1.58
CA GLN A 212 9.16 -15.76 2.40
C GLN A 212 8.36 -15.32 3.63
N PRO A 213 7.44 -16.14 4.12
CA PRO A 213 6.75 -15.88 5.37
C PRO A 213 7.77 -15.80 6.53
N ILE A 214 7.47 -14.92 7.48
CA ILE A 214 8.27 -14.76 8.71
C ILE A 214 7.36 -14.94 9.91
N HIS A 215 7.90 -15.61 10.92
CA HIS A 215 7.28 -15.78 12.22
C HIS A 215 7.65 -14.63 13.15
N ILE A 216 6.66 -13.99 13.76
CA ILE A 216 6.84 -12.87 14.69
C ILE A 216 6.34 -13.32 16.06
N PRO A 217 7.22 -13.42 17.06
CA PRO A 217 6.83 -13.76 18.42
C PRO A 217 5.98 -12.62 19.02
N PRO A 218 5.26 -12.89 20.13
CA PRO A 218 4.53 -11.86 20.86
C PRO A 218 5.44 -10.69 21.26
N LEU A 219 4.95 -9.47 21.08
CA LEU A 219 5.63 -8.22 21.44
C LEU A 219 4.63 -7.34 22.24
N PRO A 220 4.35 -7.66 23.52
CA PRO A 220 3.30 -7.00 24.28
C PRO A 220 3.49 -5.49 24.44
N GLU A 221 4.73 -5.03 24.56
CA GLU A 221 5.07 -3.60 24.66
C GLU A 221 4.66 -2.78 23.43
N GLN A 222 4.56 -3.43 22.26
CA GLN A 222 4.13 -2.84 20.99
C GLN A 222 2.67 -3.15 20.68
N GLY A 223 1.93 -3.73 21.62
CA GLY A 223 0.52 -4.09 21.46
C GLY A 223 0.28 -5.41 20.73
N LEU A 224 1.32 -6.21 20.47
CA LEU A 224 1.20 -7.53 19.85
C LEU A 224 1.12 -8.61 20.94
N VAL A 225 -0.09 -8.94 21.35
CA VAL A 225 -0.34 -9.92 22.42
C VAL A 225 -0.16 -11.36 21.93
N SER A 226 -0.47 -11.63 20.67
CA SER A 226 -0.43 -12.97 20.07
C SER A 226 0.71 -13.08 19.06
N GLU A 227 1.26 -14.26 18.96
CA GLU A 227 2.19 -14.65 17.91
C GLU A 227 1.57 -14.50 16.53
N ARG A 228 2.35 -14.14 15.52
CA ARG A 228 1.85 -13.97 14.15
C ARG A 228 2.79 -14.59 13.12
N ILE A 229 2.20 -15.05 12.02
CA ILE A 229 2.92 -15.34 10.79
C ILE A 229 2.55 -14.26 9.78
N VAL A 230 3.52 -13.72 9.09
CA VAL A 230 3.31 -12.69 8.07
C VAL A 230 3.96 -13.09 6.76
N ALA A 231 3.22 -12.93 5.66
CA ALA A 231 3.75 -13.06 4.31
C ALA A 231 3.55 -11.75 3.53
N PRO A 232 4.54 -11.32 2.73
CA PRO A 232 4.41 -10.14 1.89
C PRO A 232 3.62 -10.47 0.63
N ILE A 233 2.71 -9.57 0.24
CA ILE A 233 1.99 -9.65 -1.03
C ILE A 233 2.82 -8.92 -2.08
N VAL A 234 3.48 -9.66 -2.98
CA VAL A 234 4.39 -9.10 -3.99
C VAL A 234 4.09 -9.69 -5.36
N ALA A 235 3.96 -8.83 -6.39
CA ALA A 235 3.88 -9.22 -7.78
C ALA A 235 4.94 -8.49 -8.61
N GLY A 236 5.82 -9.22 -9.28
CA GLY A 236 6.97 -8.62 -9.97
C GLY A 236 7.90 -7.90 -8.99
N GLN A 237 8.06 -6.58 -9.14
CA GLN A 237 8.81 -5.72 -8.23
C GLN A 237 7.91 -4.87 -7.32
N GLU A 238 6.59 -4.93 -7.53
CA GLU A 238 5.63 -4.14 -6.77
C GLU A 238 5.19 -4.85 -5.51
N PHE A 239 5.05 -4.08 -4.44
CA PHE A 239 4.61 -4.53 -3.14
C PHE A 239 3.18 -4.03 -2.88
N TYR A 240 2.27 -4.96 -2.56
CA TYR A 240 0.84 -4.70 -2.43
C TYR A 240 0.32 -4.77 -0.99
N GLY A 241 1.10 -5.30 -0.04
CA GLY A 241 0.68 -5.39 1.35
C GLY A 241 1.12 -6.66 2.05
N TYR A 242 0.34 -7.08 3.03
CA TYR A 242 0.67 -8.19 3.91
C TYR A 242 -0.53 -9.11 4.12
N VAL A 243 -0.27 -10.41 4.22
CA VAL A 243 -1.20 -11.41 4.79
C VAL A 243 -0.67 -11.80 6.16
N TRP A 244 -1.55 -11.80 7.16
CA TRP A 244 -1.24 -12.15 8.54
C TRP A 244 -2.09 -13.32 8.99
N ILE A 245 -1.49 -14.29 9.69
CA ILE A 245 -2.18 -15.29 10.51
C ILE A 245 -1.91 -14.94 11.96
N VAL A 246 -2.99 -14.79 12.76
CA VAL A 246 -2.92 -14.50 14.20
C VAL A 246 -2.98 -15.83 14.95
N VAL A 247 -1.84 -16.28 15.47
CA VAL A 247 -1.71 -17.56 16.16
C VAL A 247 -2.20 -17.40 17.60
N ARG A 248 -3.19 -18.21 18.04
CA ARG A 248 -3.75 -18.12 19.40
C ARG A 248 -3.47 -19.34 20.26
N ASP A 249 -3.90 -20.51 19.82
CA ASP A 249 -3.91 -21.74 20.65
C ASP A 249 -3.11 -22.90 20.05
N GLN A 250 -2.40 -22.68 18.96
CA GLN A 250 -1.65 -23.72 18.24
C GLN A 250 -0.23 -23.24 17.95
N THR A 251 0.72 -24.15 17.96
CA THR A 251 2.05 -23.87 17.41
C THR A 251 1.97 -23.94 15.88
N PRO A 252 2.44 -22.91 15.15
CA PRO A 252 2.45 -22.92 13.68
C PRO A 252 3.22 -24.12 13.15
N ASP A 253 2.67 -24.79 12.16
CA ASP A 253 3.31 -25.88 11.48
C ASP A 253 3.84 -25.49 10.09
N GLU A 254 4.52 -26.44 9.43
CA GLU A 254 5.07 -26.24 8.09
C GLU A 254 3.95 -25.99 7.05
N LEU A 255 2.76 -26.53 7.26
CA LEU A 255 1.62 -26.33 6.37
C LEU A 255 1.03 -24.92 6.49
N ASP A 256 1.04 -24.33 7.69
CA ASP A 256 0.60 -22.95 7.89
C ASP A 256 1.49 -21.96 7.12
N MET A 257 2.82 -22.21 7.14
CA MET A 257 3.77 -21.40 6.36
C MET A 257 3.56 -21.55 4.84
N ILE A 258 3.26 -22.75 4.37
CA ILE A 258 2.91 -23.01 2.97
C ILE A 258 1.59 -22.33 2.62
N ALA A 259 0.58 -22.43 3.49
CA ALA A 259 -0.74 -21.86 3.26
C ALA A 259 -0.69 -20.33 3.12
N ILE A 260 -0.02 -19.66 4.04
CA ILE A 260 0.09 -18.19 3.99
C ILE A 260 0.88 -17.72 2.76
N GLN A 261 1.92 -18.46 2.34
CA GLN A 261 2.69 -18.14 1.15
C GLN A 261 1.85 -18.26 -0.13
N HIS A 262 1.06 -19.33 -0.24
CA HIS A 262 0.12 -19.47 -1.36
C HIS A 262 -0.97 -18.39 -1.31
N ALA A 263 -1.50 -18.09 -0.14
CA ALA A 263 -2.50 -17.02 0.02
C ALA A 263 -1.92 -15.64 -0.38
N ALA A 264 -0.68 -15.34 -0.02
CA ALA A 264 -0.03 -14.10 -0.44
C ALA A 264 0.16 -14.03 -1.97
N THR A 265 0.45 -15.15 -2.62
CA THR A 265 0.53 -15.24 -4.08
C THR A 265 -0.85 -15.01 -4.72
N VAL A 266 -1.89 -15.63 -4.19
CA VAL A 266 -3.27 -15.45 -4.67
C VAL A 266 -3.75 -14.01 -4.42
N ALA A 267 -3.48 -13.43 -3.25
CA ALA A 267 -3.77 -12.03 -2.95
C ALA A 267 -3.07 -11.09 -3.95
N ALA A 268 -1.82 -11.37 -4.30
CA ALA A 268 -1.08 -10.60 -5.29
C ALA A 268 -1.75 -10.64 -6.67
N LEU A 269 -2.25 -11.81 -7.09
CA LEU A 269 -2.98 -11.96 -8.35
C LEU A 269 -4.29 -11.17 -8.35
N ILE A 270 -5.06 -11.24 -7.26
CA ILE A 270 -6.32 -10.50 -7.10
C ILE A 270 -6.06 -8.99 -7.18
N LEU A 271 -5.08 -8.49 -6.41
CA LEU A 271 -4.75 -7.07 -6.36
C LEU A 271 -4.17 -6.56 -7.69
N LEU A 272 -3.31 -7.36 -8.34
CA LEU A 272 -2.75 -7.03 -9.65
C LEU A 272 -3.85 -6.95 -10.71
N LYS A 273 -4.77 -7.92 -10.73
CA LYS A 273 -5.91 -7.92 -11.65
C LYS A 273 -6.82 -6.72 -11.40
N GLY A 274 -7.16 -6.43 -10.14
CA GLY A 274 -7.94 -5.25 -9.77
C GLY A 274 -7.28 -3.94 -10.23
N LYS A 275 -5.96 -3.81 -10.03
CA LYS A 275 -5.18 -2.67 -10.49
C LYS A 275 -5.22 -2.55 -12.03
N ALA A 276 -5.02 -3.66 -12.75
CA ALA A 276 -5.03 -3.65 -14.22
C ALA A 276 -6.40 -3.27 -14.79
N ILE A 277 -7.49 -3.77 -14.19
CA ILE A 277 -8.87 -3.39 -14.58
C ILE A 277 -9.07 -1.89 -14.32
N HIS A 278 -8.75 -1.41 -13.13
CA HIS A 278 -8.89 0.02 -12.79
C HIS A 278 -8.06 0.93 -13.71
N GLU A 279 -6.83 0.55 -14.05
CA GLU A 279 -6.00 1.29 -15.01
C GLU A 279 -6.56 1.26 -16.44
N ALA A 280 -7.16 0.15 -16.86
CA ALA A 280 -7.81 0.06 -18.16
C ALA A 280 -9.07 0.93 -18.21
N GLU A 281 -9.92 0.90 -17.18
CA GLU A 281 -11.08 1.76 -17.05
C GLU A 281 -10.69 3.25 -17.00
N SER A 282 -9.66 3.60 -16.24
CA SER A 282 -9.15 4.96 -16.17
C SER A 282 -8.66 5.48 -17.52
N ARG A 283 -8.00 4.63 -18.31
CA ARG A 283 -7.59 4.99 -19.68
C ARG A 283 -8.79 5.19 -20.61
N LEU A 284 -9.81 4.32 -20.52
CA LEU A 284 -11.03 4.46 -21.30
C LEU A 284 -11.81 5.71 -20.92
N LYS A 285 -11.93 6.03 -19.63
CA LYS A 285 -12.54 7.27 -19.14
C LYS A 285 -11.78 8.50 -19.63
N SER A 286 -10.43 8.45 -19.63
CA SER A 286 -9.60 9.54 -20.15
C SER A 286 -9.78 9.76 -21.65
N ALA A 287 -9.82 8.68 -22.43
CA ALA A 287 -10.07 8.76 -23.86
C ALA A 287 -11.47 9.31 -24.17
N LEU A 288 -12.47 8.88 -23.40
CA LEU A 288 -13.84 9.43 -23.53
C LEU A 288 -13.86 10.94 -23.24
N LEU A 289 -13.21 11.38 -22.17
CA LEU A 289 -13.13 12.81 -21.85
C LEU A 289 -12.41 13.59 -22.96
N ASP A 290 -11.30 13.07 -23.53
CA ASP A 290 -10.60 13.72 -24.61
C ASP A 290 -11.49 13.89 -25.85
N GLU A 291 -12.24 12.86 -26.22
CA GLU A 291 -13.21 12.93 -27.31
C GLU A 291 -14.35 13.92 -27.01
N LEU A 292 -14.87 13.95 -25.78
CA LEU A 292 -15.90 14.91 -25.35
C LEU A 292 -15.41 16.38 -25.42
N LEU A 293 -14.15 16.59 -25.06
CA LEU A 293 -13.54 17.94 -25.11
C LEU A 293 -13.25 18.41 -26.53
N THR A 294 -13.25 17.54 -27.55
CA THR A 294 -13.15 17.99 -28.96
C THR A 294 -14.43 18.66 -29.45
N GLY A 295 -15.58 18.38 -28.83
CA GLY A 295 -16.88 18.94 -29.22
C GLY A 295 -17.40 18.44 -30.58
N ASP A 296 -16.85 17.33 -31.12
CA ASP A 296 -17.23 16.79 -32.42
C ASP A 296 -18.60 16.12 -32.37
N THR A 297 -19.60 16.84 -32.89
CA THR A 297 -21.01 16.38 -32.89
C THR A 297 -21.27 15.15 -33.76
N ASP A 298 -20.41 14.85 -34.73
CA ASP A 298 -20.55 13.67 -35.59
C ASP A 298 -20.36 12.37 -34.79
N LEU A 299 -19.67 12.44 -33.66
CA LEU A 299 -19.42 11.33 -32.74
C LEU A 299 -20.51 11.12 -31.67
N GLN A 300 -21.57 11.95 -31.64
CA GLN A 300 -22.57 11.96 -30.57
C GLN A 300 -23.11 10.59 -30.18
N LYS A 301 -23.54 9.78 -31.16
CA LYS A 301 -24.11 8.44 -30.86
C LYS A 301 -23.07 7.50 -30.25
N THR A 302 -21.83 7.57 -30.74
CA THR A 302 -20.72 6.74 -30.26
C THR A 302 -20.31 7.14 -28.84
N LEU A 303 -20.23 8.45 -28.57
CA LEU A 303 -19.90 8.99 -27.26
C LEU A 303 -20.97 8.67 -26.22
N ALA A 304 -22.25 8.77 -26.59
CA ALA A 304 -23.36 8.38 -25.70
C ALA A 304 -23.31 6.89 -25.31
N ILE A 305 -22.94 6.00 -26.23
CA ILE A 305 -22.77 4.57 -25.92
C ILE A 305 -21.57 4.34 -25.00
N LYS A 306 -20.43 5.00 -25.28
CA LYS A 306 -19.24 4.92 -24.43
C LYS A 306 -19.50 5.44 -23.01
N ALA A 307 -20.20 6.57 -22.87
CA ALA A 307 -20.55 7.16 -21.59
C ALA A 307 -21.47 6.24 -20.75
N ARG A 308 -22.46 5.62 -21.40
CA ARG A 308 -23.37 4.66 -20.74
C ARG A 308 -22.64 3.44 -20.19
N HIS A 309 -21.49 3.05 -20.77
CA HIS A 309 -20.66 1.97 -20.23
C HIS A 309 -20.14 2.30 -18.83
N PHE A 310 -20.06 3.58 -18.49
CA PHE A 310 -19.67 4.08 -17.17
C PHE A 310 -20.86 4.60 -16.35
N ASP A 311 -22.08 4.18 -16.68
CA ASP A 311 -23.34 4.64 -16.05
C ASP A 311 -23.52 6.17 -16.09
N TYR A 312 -22.94 6.82 -17.13
CA TYR A 312 -22.97 8.28 -17.29
C TYR A 312 -23.90 8.72 -18.42
N ASP A 313 -24.78 9.68 -18.13
CA ASP A 313 -25.77 10.21 -19.08
C ASP A 313 -25.33 11.54 -19.69
N LEU A 314 -25.04 11.55 -20.98
CA LEU A 314 -24.68 12.74 -21.76
C LEU A 314 -25.90 13.49 -22.33
N THR A 315 -27.12 13.01 -22.13
CA THR A 315 -28.34 13.65 -22.68
C THR A 315 -28.78 14.87 -21.87
N GLN A 316 -28.30 14.97 -20.64
CA GLN A 316 -28.54 16.08 -19.73
C GLN A 316 -27.52 17.21 -19.93
N GLY A 317 -27.74 18.35 -19.31
CA GLY A 317 -26.72 19.38 -19.22
C GLY A 317 -25.49 18.90 -18.46
N GLN A 318 -24.34 19.50 -18.69
CA GLN A 318 -23.06 19.06 -18.19
C GLN A 318 -22.28 20.20 -17.52
N GLN A 319 -21.52 19.85 -16.48
CA GLN A 319 -20.61 20.77 -15.79
C GLN A 319 -19.32 20.06 -15.43
N ILE A 320 -18.20 20.77 -15.46
CA ILE A 320 -16.90 20.26 -15.03
C ILE A 320 -16.43 20.95 -13.76
N LEU A 321 -15.97 20.13 -12.82
CA LEU A 321 -15.18 20.53 -11.68
C LEU A 321 -13.77 19.98 -11.82
N LEU A 322 -12.76 20.79 -11.53
CA LEU A 322 -11.37 20.37 -11.44
C LEU A 322 -10.91 20.42 -9.99
N LEU A 323 -10.40 19.29 -9.50
CA LEU A 323 -9.89 19.16 -8.14
C LEU A 323 -8.37 19.01 -8.18
N GLN A 324 -7.67 19.86 -7.46
CA GLN A 324 -6.21 19.83 -7.31
C GLN A 324 -5.83 19.82 -5.84
N GLN A 325 -4.77 19.12 -5.49
CA GLN A 325 -4.21 19.16 -4.15
C GLN A 325 -3.08 20.18 -4.10
N ARG A 326 -3.03 21.04 -3.08
CA ARG A 326 -1.98 22.07 -2.92
C ARG A 326 -0.63 21.44 -2.63
N ASP A 327 -0.59 20.40 -1.81
CA ASP A 327 0.63 19.63 -1.54
C ASP A 327 0.84 18.58 -2.65
N CYS A 328 2.10 18.38 -3.07
CA CYS A 328 2.50 17.50 -4.19
C CYS A 328 2.25 16.00 -3.96
N LEU A 329 1.09 15.61 -3.42
CA LEU A 329 0.70 14.21 -3.32
C LEU A 329 0.22 13.67 -4.68
N PRO A 330 0.43 12.38 -4.97
CA PRO A 330 0.05 11.81 -6.26
C PRO A 330 -1.46 11.97 -6.53
N SER A 331 -1.85 12.55 -7.65
CA SER A 331 -3.24 12.67 -8.10
C SER A 331 -4.02 11.34 -8.15
N ALA A 332 -3.31 10.20 -8.09
CA ALA A 332 -3.89 8.87 -8.03
C ALA A 332 -4.62 8.57 -6.70
N SER A 333 -4.13 9.12 -5.58
CA SER A 333 -4.81 8.98 -4.29
C SER A 333 -6.08 9.81 -4.23
N LEU A 334 -6.01 11.04 -4.75
CA LEU A 334 -7.15 11.95 -4.85
C LEU A 334 -8.25 11.38 -5.76
N HIS A 335 -7.88 10.79 -6.91
CA HIS A 335 -8.83 10.19 -7.84
C HIS A 335 -9.61 9.03 -7.18
N ARG A 336 -8.91 8.11 -6.51
CA ARG A 336 -9.55 7.00 -5.81
C ARG A 336 -10.45 7.49 -4.67
N TRP A 337 -9.95 8.44 -3.86
CA TRP A 337 -10.74 9.05 -2.80
C TRP A 337 -12.05 9.65 -3.33
N LEU A 338 -11.99 10.35 -4.47
CA LEU A 338 -13.17 10.95 -5.09
C LEU A 338 -14.15 9.90 -5.62
N ASP A 339 -13.66 8.84 -6.28
CA ASP A 339 -14.48 7.72 -6.75
C ASP A 339 -15.22 7.03 -5.60
N ASP A 340 -14.48 6.72 -4.51
CA ASP A 340 -15.04 6.09 -3.31
C ASP A 340 -16.11 6.98 -2.67
N LEU A 341 -15.86 8.29 -2.60
CA LEU A 341 -16.75 9.25 -1.99
C LEU A 341 -18.04 9.44 -2.80
N LEU A 342 -17.95 9.57 -4.13
CA LEU A 342 -19.11 9.66 -5.02
C LEU A 342 -19.96 8.39 -4.96
N SER A 343 -19.30 7.22 -4.92
CA SER A 343 -19.99 5.93 -4.75
C SER A 343 -20.73 5.86 -3.41
N GLN A 344 -20.10 6.29 -2.32
CA GLN A 344 -20.72 6.35 -0.99
C GLN A 344 -21.91 7.30 -0.95
N TRP A 345 -21.83 8.42 -1.65
CA TRP A 345 -22.90 9.40 -1.71
C TRP A 345 -23.98 9.05 -2.75
N HIS A 346 -23.81 7.98 -3.52
CA HIS A 346 -24.68 7.57 -4.62
C HIS A 346 -24.89 8.72 -5.63
N MET A 347 -23.83 9.49 -5.88
CA MET A 347 -23.87 10.62 -6.80
C MET A 347 -23.38 10.23 -8.18
N PRO A 348 -24.14 10.55 -9.24
CA PRO A 348 -23.66 10.33 -10.60
C PRO A 348 -22.51 11.30 -10.90
N GLY A 349 -21.44 10.79 -11.49
CA GLY A 349 -20.30 11.60 -11.90
C GLY A 349 -19.25 10.74 -12.59
N LEU A 350 -18.60 11.30 -13.59
CA LEU A 350 -17.46 10.65 -14.25
C LEU A 350 -16.18 11.32 -13.80
N THR A 351 -15.33 10.56 -13.12
CA THR A 351 -14.04 11.04 -12.65
C THR A 351 -12.93 10.62 -13.60
N VAL A 352 -12.06 11.56 -13.95
CA VAL A 352 -10.92 11.31 -14.85
C VAL A 352 -9.67 11.93 -14.26
N LYS A 353 -8.62 11.11 -14.17
CA LYS A 353 -7.32 11.58 -13.71
C LYS A 353 -6.58 12.31 -14.83
N ARG A 354 -6.11 13.51 -14.57
CA ARG A 354 -5.14 14.28 -15.38
C ARG A 354 -3.83 14.46 -14.62
N ALA A 355 -2.81 15.02 -15.26
CA ALA A 355 -1.46 15.11 -14.70
C ALA A 355 -1.42 15.74 -13.29
N GLN A 356 -2.06 16.89 -13.10
CA GLN A 356 -2.02 17.67 -11.86
C GLN A 356 -3.37 17.74 -11.13
N HIS A 357 -4.47 17.37 -11.77
CA HIS A 357 -5.81 17.49 -11.22
C HIS A 357 -6.68 16.29 -11.56
N VAL A 358 -7.77 16.15 -10.84
CA VAL A 358 -8.84 15.20 -11.12
C VAL A 358 -10.01 15.97 -11.72
N VAL A 359 -10.50 15.54 -12.86
CA VAL A 359 -11.67 16.07 -13.53
C VAL A 359 -12.89 15.33 -13.02
N LEU A 360 -13.89 16.03 -12.55
CA LEU A 360 -15.20 15.51 -12.23
C LEU A 360 -16.22 16.10 -13.21
N LEU A 361 -16.79 15.21 -14.01
CA LEU A 361 -17.88 15.55 -14.94
C LEU A 361 -19.21 15.23 -14.26
N LEU A 362 -20.12 16.20 -14.21
CA LEU A 362 -21.40 16.11 -13.53
C LEU A 362 -22.57 16.29 -14.51
N PRO A 363 -23.63 15.46 -14.44
CA PRO A 363 -24.85 15.68 -15.21
C PRO A 363 -25.72 16.81 -14.61
N SER A 364 -26.54 17.47 -15.44
CA SER A 364 -27.30 18.66 -15.10
C SER A 364 -28.24 18.54 -13.90
N GLU A 365 -28.81 17.36 -13.64
CA GLU A 365 -29.63 17.13 -12.44
C GLU A 365 -28.85 17.29 -11.14
N SER A 366 -27.54 17.01 -11.18
CA SER A 366 -26.63 17.22 -10.05
C SER A 366 -26.11 18.66 -9.96
N THR A 367 -26.22 19.46 -11.03
CA THR A 367 -25.56 20.75 -11.19
C THR A 367 -26.38 21.95 -10.69
N ARG A 368 -27.64 21.78 -10.29
CA ARG A 368 -28.38 22.86 -9.56
C ARG A 368 -27.56 23.39 -8.36
N ASN A 369 -26.51 22.70 -7.95
CA ASN A 369 -25.60 23.06 -6.88
C ASN A 369 -24.14 22.56 -7.11
N GLY A 370 -23.58 22.66 -8.32
CA GLY A 370 -22.18 22.22 -8.58
C GLY A 370 -21.18 22.92 -7.65
N GLU A 371 -21.37 24.20 -7.35
CA GLU A 371 -20.59 24.92 -6.34
C GLU A 371 -20.87 24.40 -4.92
N ALA A 372 -22.10 24.06 -4.58
CA ALA A 372 -22.43 23.45 -3.28
C ALA A 372 -21.80 22.07 -3.14
N LEU A 373 -21.78 21.28 -4.22
CA LEU A 373 -21.04 20.00 -4.22
C LEU A 373 -19.55 20.24 -4.06
N ALA A 374 -18.95 21.20 -4.76
CA ALA A 374 -17.54 21.55 -4.62
C ALA A 374 -17.19 21.95 -3.18
N ARG A 375 -18.03 22.77 -2.53
CA ARG A 375 -17.86 23.12 -1.11
C ARG A 375 -17.99 21.91 -0.18
N ARG A 376 -18.90 20.98 -0.47
CA ARG A 376 -19.06 19.72 0.28
C ARG A 376 -17.84 18.81 0.09
N LEU A 377 -17.32 18.68 -1.13
CA LEU A 377 -16.10 17.93 -1.43
C LEU A 377 -14.88 18.51 -0.71
N TRP A 378 -14.76 19.83 -0.72
CA TRP A 378 -13.70 20.53 0.01
C TRP A 378 -13.78 20.27 1.52
N ALA A 379 -14.96 20.41 2.14
CA ALA A 379 -15.14 20.17 3.56
C ALA A 379 -14.81 18.72 3.96
N GLN A 380 -15.21 17.74 3.12
CA GLN A 380 -14.85 16.35 3.34
C GLN A 380 -13.34 16.11 3.15
N GLY A 381 -12.73 16.75 2.14
CA GLY A 381 -11.29 16.70 1.93
C GLY A 381 -10.51 17.17 3.14
N GLN A 382 -10.90 18.27 3.77
CA GLN A 382 -10.28 18.76 5.01
C GLN A 382 -10.36 17.72 6.14
N SER A 383 -11.50 17.03 6.28
CA SER A 383 -11.66 15.97 7.28
C SER A 383 -10.77 14.75 7.01
N ASP A 384 -10.50 14.46 5.75
CA ASP A 384 -9.71 13.32 5.29
C ASP A 384 -8.22 13.67 5.04
N ALA A 385 -7.79 14.87 5.47
CA ALA A 385 -6.43 15.41 5.31
C ALA A 385 -6.00 15.66 3.84
N TYR A 386 -6.94 16.06 2.98
CA TYR A 386 -6.65 16.57 1.65
C TYR A 386 -6.80 18.09 1.63
N ASP A 387 -5.74 18.82 1.32
CA ASP A 387 -5.82 20.28 1.07
C ASP A 387 -6.16 20.53 -0.39
N LEU A 388 -7.47 20.75 -0.66
CA LEU A 388 -8.02 20.81 -1.99
C LEU A 388 -8.21 22.25 -2.47
N LEU A 389 -7.88 22.47 -3.75
CA LEU A 389 -8.37 23.57 -4.57
C LEU A 389 -9.37 23.01 -5.59
N ILE A 390 -10.52 23.67 -5.76
CA ILE A 390 -11.58 23.23 -6.66
C ILE A 390 -12.00 24.38 -7.56
N GLY A 391 -11.76 24.21 -8.87
CA GLY A 391 -12.27 25.10 -9.91
C GLY A 391 -13.58 24.56 -10.46
N VAL A 392 -14.57 25.44 -10.60
CA VAL A 392 -15.93 25.10 -11.04
C VAL A 392 -16.24 25.86 -12.34
N GLY A 393 -16.37 25.13 -13.46
CA GLY A 393 -16.84 25.68 -14.73
C GLY A 393 -18.34 25.90 -14.75
N ARG A 394 -18.84 26.56 -15.79
CA ARG A 394 -20.28 26.77 -15.99
C ARG A 394 -20.98 25.49 -16.42
N THR A 395 -22.30 25.47 -16.17
CA THR A 395 -23.17 24.41 -16.67
C THR A 395 -23.63 24.75 -18.10
N TYR A 396 -23.50 23.77 -18.99
CA TYR A 396 -23.97 23.86 -20.36
C TYR A 396 -25.06 22.81 -20.62
N PRO A 397 -26.08 23.15 -21.45
CA PRO A 397 -27.22 22.26 -21.66
C PRO A 397 -26.88 20.96 -22.42
N GLY A 398 -25.73 20.90 -23.06
CA GLY A 398 -25.24 19.74 -23.80
C GLY A 398 -23.76 19.48 -23.58
N TRP A 399 -23.29 18.34 -24.03
CA TRP A 399 -21.90 17.93 -23.93
C TRP A 399 -20.98 18.62 -24.98
N ASP A 400 -21.55 19.17 -26.04
CA ASP A 400 -20.85 19.87 -27.14
C ASP A 400 -20.05 21.09 -26.66
N ARG A 401 -20.43 21.66 -25.53
CA ARG A 401 -19.73 22.79 -24.89
C ARG A 401 -18.96 22.40 -23.63
N LEU A 402 -18.67 21.13 -23.44
CA LEU A 402 -17.87 20.67 -22.30
C LEU A 402 -16.45 21.23 -22.29
N SER A 403 -15.86 21.47 -23.47
CA SER A 403 -14.56 22.13 -23.59
C SER A 403 -14.54 23.51 -22.97
N GLU A 404 -15.64 24.26 -23.09
CA GLU A 404 -15.78 25.57 -22.46
C GLU A 404 -15.83 25.44 -20.93
N SER A 405 -16.69 24.54 -20.39
CA SER A 405 -16.75 24.28 -18.96
C SER A 405 -15.40 23.83 -18.38
N TYR A 406 -14.64 23.02 -19.15
CA TYR A 406 -13.30 22.56 -18.74
C TYR A 406 -12.30 23.74 -18.68
N GLN A 407 -12.25 24.58 -19.73
CA GLN A 407 -11.39 25.76 -19.76
C GLN A 407 -11.73 26.76 -18.65
N GLU A 408 -13.03 26.98 -18.40
CA GLU A 408 -13.51 27.83 -17.32
C GLU A 408 -13.12 27.32 -15.94
N ALA A 409 -13.26 26.00 -15.68
CA ALA A 409 -12.82 25.39 -14.43
C ALA A 409 -11.29 25.46 -14.27
N GLN A 410 -10.53 25.30 -15.36
CA GLN A 410 -9.09 25.44 -15.35
C GLN A 410 -8.67 26.87 -15.04
N GLU A 411 -9.30 27.84 -15.67
CA GLU A 411 -9.05 29.26 -15.40
C GLU A 411 -9.38 29.64 -13.95
N ALA A 412 -10.47 29.10 -13.41
CA ALA A 412 -10.82 29.29 -12.00
C ALA A 412 -9.70 28.77 -11.07
N LEU A 413 -9.11 27.60 -11.38
CA LEU A 413 -7.96 27.07 -10.61
C LEU A 413 -6.67 27.87 -10.77
N GLU A 414 -6.43 28.45 -11.93
CA GLU A 414 -5.20 29.19 -12.21
C GLU A 414 -5.25 30.63 -11.70
N VAL A 415 -6.38 31.31 -11.85
CA VAL A 415 -6.54 32.73 -11.50
C VAL A 415 -6.99 32.91 -10.05
N GLY A 416 -7.93 32.07 -9.61
CA GLY A 416 -8.55 32.21 -8.29
C GLY A 416 -7.58 32.25 -7.14
N PRO A 417 -6.66 31.28 -6.97
CA PRO A 417 -5.73 31.24 -5.84
C PRO A 417 -4.77 32.43 -5.75
N LEU A 418 -4.58 33.16 -6.87
CA LEU A 418 -3.70 34.33 -6.92
C LEU A 418 -4.38 35.59 -6.39
N LEU A 419 -5.70 35.64 -6.47
CA LEU A 419 -6.48 36.87 -6.26
C LEU A 419 -7.60 36.73 -5.21
N MET A 420 -7.97 35.50 -4.88
CA MET A 420 -9.06 35.16 -3.97
C MET A 420 -8.54 34.22 -2.87
N ASP A 421 -8.92 34.48 -1.62
CA ASP A 421 -8.56 33.62 -0.49
C ASP A 421 -9.64 32.53 -0.30
N GLU A 422 -9.97 31.84 -1.38
CA GLU A 422 -10.97 30.77 -1.40
C GLU A 422 -10.35 29.48 -1.97
N ALA A 423 -10.82 28.35 -1.47
CA ALA A 423 -10.41 27.04 -1.96
C ALA A 423 -11.36 26.47 -3.02
N VAL A 424 -12.60 26.97 -3.08
CA VAL A 424 -13.59 26.63 -4.10
C VAL A 424 -13.89 27.88 -4.90
N ILE A 425 -13.53 27.88 -6.16
CA ILE A 425 -13.61 29.05 -7.03
C ILE A 425 -14.49 28.70 -8.23
N SER A 426 -15.62 29.38 -8.38
CA SER A 426 -16.43 29.28 -9.60
C SER A 426 -15.93 30.27 -10.63
N PHE A 427 -16.00 29.88 -11.91
CA PHE A 427 -15.64 30.79 -13.02
C PHE A 427 -16.44 32.07 -13.01
N ASP A 428 -17.74 31.99 -12.65
CA ASP A 428 -18.59 33.18 -12.56
C ASP A 428 -18.13 34.17 -11.47
N ALA A 429 -17.47 33.69 -10.42
CA ALA A 429 -16.91 34.54 -9.38
C ALA A 429 -15.66 35.32 -9.82
N LEU A 430 -14.97 34.88 -10.89
CA LEU A 430 -13.82 35.59 -11.41
C LEU A 430 -14.22 36.99 -11.98
N GLY A 431 -15.40 37.11 -12.60
CA GLY A 431 -15.87 38.38 -13.12
C GLY A 431 -14.84 39.05 -14.03
N VAL A 432 -14.43 40.29 -13.69
CA VAL A 432 -13.45 41.07 -14.45
C VAL A 432 -12.06 40.43 -14.50
N LEU A 433 -11.73 39.59 -13.51
CA LEU A 433 -10.42 38.92 -13.43
C LEU A 433 -10.18 37.98 -14.61
N HIS A 434 -11.26 37.36 -15.13
CA HIS A 434 -11.21 36.57 -16.35
C HIS A 434 -10.70 37.40 -17.53
N TRP A 435 -11.21 38.62 -17.72
CA TRP A 435 -10.77 39.48 -18.83
C TRP A 435 -9.31 39.92 -18.67
N LEU A 436 -8.88 40.21 -17.44
CA LEU A 436 -7.52 40.69 -17.18
C LEU A 436 -6.45 39.66 -17.60
N ARG A 437 -6.73 38.37 -17.45
CA ARG A 437 -5.81 37.31 -17.89
C ARG A 437 -5.55 37.34 -19.39
N HIS A 438 -6.58 37.65 -20.17
CA HIS A 438 -6.52 37.65 -21.64
C HIS A 438 -6.05 38.96 -22.24
N LEU A 439 -5.71 39.98 -21.42
CA LEU A 439 -5.17 41.23 -21.92
C LEU A 439 -3.76 41.04 -22.52
N PRO A 440 -3.54 41.51 -23.76
CA PRO A 440 -2.19 41.51 -24.37
C PRO A 440 -1.19 42.34 -23.54
N PRO A 441 0.08 41.91 -23.42
CA PRO A 441 1.09 42.61 -22.63
C PRO A 441 1.28 44.07 -23.03
N ASP A 442 1.21 44.39 -24.32
CA ASP A 442 1.37 45.75 -24.85
C ASP A 442 0.26 46.72 -24.42
N LEU A 443 -0.95 46.23 -24.11
CA LEU A 443 -2.01 47.04 -23.52
C LEU A 443 -1.77 47.30 -22.02
N ARG A 444 -1.14 46.37 -21.32
CA ARG A 444 -0.77 46.53 -19.93
C ARG A 444 0.27 47.62 -19.73
N GLU A 445 1.36 47.58 -20.54
CA GLU A 445 2.45 48.54 -20.47
C GLU A 445 2.03 50.00 -20.77
N LYS A 446 0.99 50.19 -21.59
CA LYS A 446 0.46 51.52 -21.94
C LYS A 446 -0.52 52.09 -20.94
N ASN A 447 -0.98 51.29 -19.96
CA ASN A 447 -1.95 51.73 -18.97
C ASN A 447 -1.23 52.53 -17.85
N HIS A 448 -1.64 53.78 -17.68
CA HIS A 448 -1.08 54.68 -16.65
C HIS A 448 -1.17 54.12 -15.24
N PHE A 449 -2.29 53.44 -14.90
CA PHE A 449 -2.48 52.85 -13.59
C PHE A 449 -1.59 51.64 -13.36
N SER A 450 -1.37 50.80 -14.38
CA SER A 450 -0.43 49.67 -14.31
C SER A 450 0.99 50.17 -14.08
N GLN A 451 1.41 51.27 -14.77
CA GLN A 451 2.72 51.92 -14.52
C GLN A 451 2.79 52.45 -13.08
N ALA A 452 1.75 53.10 -12.55
CA ALA A 452 1.77 53.58 -11.18
C ALA A 452 1.91 52.44 -10.15
N ILE A 453 1.27 51.30 -10.36
CA ILE A 453 1.42 50.10 -9.51
C ILE A 453 2.83 49.54 -9.61
N GLN A 454 3.44 49.51 -10.80
CA GLN A 454 4.82 49.05 -10.98
C GLN A 454 5.80 49.96 -10.20
N VAL A 455 5.65 51.28 -10.27
CA VAL A 455 6.48 52.25 -9.52
C VAL A 455 6.31 52.03 -8.01
N LEU A 456 5.09 51.78 -7.54
CA LEU A 456 4.83 51.48 -6.14
C LEU A 456 5.47 50.18 -5.68
N ALA A 457 5.43 49.12 -6.49
CA ALA A 457 6.07 47.84 -6.23
C ALA A 457 7.62 47.95 -6.19
N GLU A 458 8.20 48.72 -7.12
CA GLU A 458 9.63 49.00 -7.13
C GLU A 458 10.06 49.79 -5.89
N HIS A 459 9.27 50.77 -5.45
CA HIS A 459 9.50 51.52 -4.21
C HIS A 459 9.48 50.57 -3.00
N ASP A 460 8.51 49.65 -2.92
CA ASP A 460 8.41 48.68 -1.82
C ASP A 460 9.63 47.76 -1.79
N ALA A 461 10.07 47.27 -2.95
CA ALA A 461 11.27 46.43 -3.06
C ALA A 461 12.55 47.13 -2.61
N GLN A 462 12.73 48.44 -2.96
CA GLN A 462 13.91 49.23 -2.61
C GLN A 462 13.93 49.63 -1.13
N ARG A 463 12.77 49.92 -0.53
CA ARG A 463 12.64 50.44 0.83
C ARG A 463 12.11 49.46 1.84
N GLN A 464 11.90 48.20 1.45
CA GLN A 464 11.30 47.17 2.32
C GLN A 464 9.99 47.66 2.99
N SER A 465 9.18 48.38 2.23
CA SER A 465 7.87 48.87 2.66
C SER A 465 6.77 47.97 2.11
N SER A 466 5.55 48.10 2.63
CA SER A 466 4.35 47.32 2.23
C SER A 466 3.23 48.27 1.80
N LEU A 467 3.56 49.22 0.92
CA LEU A 467 2.59 50.19 0.47
C LEU A 467 1.59 49.57 -0.52
N LEU A 468 2.06 48.68 -1.39
CA LEU A 468 1.20 47.97 -2.35
C LEU A 468 0.17 47.11 -1.60
N GLU A 469 0.59 46.34 -0.59
CA GLU A 469 -0.30 45.56 0.27
C GLU A 469 -1.30 46.47 1.00
N THR A 470 -0.84 47.64 1.45
CA THR A 470 -1.69 48.62 2.14
C THR A 470 -2.76 49.14 1.19
N LEU A 471 -2.41 49.50 -0.06
CA LEU A 471 -3.33 49.97 -1.06
C LEU A 471 -4.36 48.90 -1.44
N GLU A 472 -3.88 47.67 -1.70
CA GLU A 472 -4.78 46.56 -2.01
C GLU A 472 -5.79 46.33 -0.91
N THR A 473 -5.34 46.17 0.36
CA THR A 473 -6.24 45.94 1.48
C THR A 473 -7.24 47.11 1.66
N TYR A 474 -6.80 48.33 1.40
CA TYR A 474 -7.68 49.52 1.46
C TYR A 474 -8.78 49.45 0.40
N LEU A 475 -8.44 49.05 -0.82
CA LEU A 475 -9.40 48.92 -1.92
C LEU A 475 -10.30 47.69 -1.72
N ASP A 476 -9.76 46.54 -1.29
CA ASP A 476 -10.51 45.30 -1.00
C ASP A 476 -11.53 45.50 0.15
N THR A 477 -11.27 46.44 1.08
CA THR A 477 -12.23 46.80 2.17
C THR A 477 -13.23 47.90 1.77
N GLY A 478 -13.30 48.22 0.48
CA GLY A 478 -14.19 49.29 0.00
C GLY A 478 -13.79 50.66 0.56
N GLN A 479 -12.52 50.93 0.72
CA GLN A 479 -11.94 52.18 1.26
C GLN A 479 -12.30 52.45 2.72
N ASN A 480 -12.64 51.42 3.47
CA ASN A 480 -12.91 51.52 4.91
C ASN A 480 -11.61 51.56 5.71
N GLY A 481 -11.15 52.76 6.09
CA GLY A 481 -9.89 52.93 6.82
C GLY A 481 -9.87 52.22 8.17
N GLN A 482 -10.96 52.07 8.88
CA GLN A 482 -11.01 51.37 10.16
C GLN A 482 -10.80 49.85 9.96
N GLU A 483 -11.50 49.27 9.01
CA GLU A 483 -11.36 47.84 8.68
C GLU A 483 -10.00 47.51 8.07
N THR A 484 -9.46 48.38 7.21
CA THR A 484 -8.10 48.27 6.67
C THR A 484 -7.05 48.29 7.77
N ALA A 485 -7.14 49.25 8.69
CA ALA A 485 -6.19 49.35 9.82
C ALA A 485 -6.26 48.08 10.70
N ARG A 486 -7.45 47.51 10.90
CA ARG A 486 -7.63 46.27 11.65
C ARG A 486 -7.01 45.08 10.94
N ARG A 487 -7.23 44.93 9.64
CA ARG A 487 -6.67 43.78 8.85
C ARG A 487 -5.16 43.82 8.76
N LEU A 488 -4.57 45.04 8.65
CA LEU A 488 -3.11 45.21 8.56
C LEU A 488 -2.44 45.35 9.93
N TYR A 489 -3.17 45.25 11.03
CA TYR A 489 -2.67 45.46 12.39
C TYR A 489 -1.97 46.82 12.56
N LEU A 490 -2.48 47.88 11.90
CA LEU A 490 -1.91 49.21 11.92
C LEU A 490 -2.75 50.19 12.78
N HIS A 491 -2.04 51.19 13.36
CA HIS A 491 -2.78 52.34 13.93
C HIS A 491 -3.34 53.23 12.80
N ARG A 492 -4.52 53.81 13.00
CA ARG A 492 -5.20 54.66 12.00
C ARG A 492 -4.32 55.78 11.42
N ASN A 493 -3.45 56.38 12.25
CA ASN A 493 -2.55 57.45 11.81
C ASN A 493 -1.45 56.92 10.87
N THR A 494 -0.94 55.71 11.15
CA THR A 494 0.06 55.03 10.30
C THR A 494 -0.55 54.66 8.93
N LEU A 495 -1.79 54.17 8.96
CA LEU A 495 -2.53 53.90 7.69
C LEU A 495 -2.67 55.18 6.87
N ARG A 496 -3.11 56.30 7.51
CA ARG A 496 -3.26 57.59 6.82
C ARG A 496 -1.92 58.01 6.17
N GLN A 497 -0.84 57.98 6.93
CA GLN A 497 0.48 58.35 6.40
C GLN A 497 0.91 57.50 5.23
N ARG A 498 0.60 56.17 5.26
CA ARG A 498 0.88 55.28 4.14
C ARG A 498 0.03 55.61 2.92
N LEU A 499 -1.27 55.90 3.10
CA LEU A 499 -2.17 56.29 1.99
C LEU A 499 -1.78 57.63 1.37
N ASP A 500 -1.40 58.63 2.18
CA ASP A 500 -0.88 59.91 1.71
C ASP A 500 0.39 59.70 0.88
N LYS A 501 1.30 58.85 1.36
CA LYS A 501 2.53 58.52 0.64
C LYS A 501 2.28 57.75 -0.67
N ILE A 502 1.26 56.88 -0.73
CA ILE A 502 0.85 56.17 -1.95
C ILE A 502 0.36 57.20 -2.98
N GLN A 503 -0.48 58.15 -2.58
CA GLN A 503 -0.98 59.19 -3.48
C GLN A 503 0.17 60.05 -4.02
N ASP A 504 1.18 60.38 -3.19
CA ASP A 504 2.38 61.12 -3.61
C ASP A 504 3.20 60.35 -4.64
N ILE A 505 3.42 59.04 -4.43
CA ILE A 505 4.23 58.17 -5.32
C ILE A 505 3.49 57.94 -6.66
N CYS A 506 2.20 57.64 -6.59
CA CYS A 506 1.40 57.35 -7.77
C CYS A 506 0.96 58.63 -8.52
N ALA A 507 1.05 59.79 -7.88
CA ALA A 507 0.51 61.08 -8.36
C ALA A 507 -1.01 60.99 -8.70
N LEU A 508 -1.78 60.28 -7.86
CA LEU A 508 -3.20 59.99 -8.07
C LEU A 508 -4.01 60.23 -6.79
N GLU A 509 -5.25 60.72 -6.93
CA GLU A 509 -6.16 60.92 -5.80
C GLU A 509 -7.03 59.68 -5.53
N LEU A 510 -6.86 59.06 -4.38
CA LEU A 510 -7.66 57.88 -3.98
C LEU A 510 -9.14 58.21 -3.66
N SER A 511 -9.48 59.47 -3.50
CA SER A 511 -10.85 59.91 -3.29
C SER A 511 -11.73 59.82 -4.55
N ASP A 512 -11.13 59.81 -5.73
CA ASP A 512 -11.82 59.59 -6.99
C ASP A 512 -12.18 58.12 -7.17
N SER A 513 -13.46 57.83 -7.34
CA SER A 513 -13.96 56.44 -7.47
C SER A 513 -13.48 55.74 -8.72
N LEU A 514 -13.26 56.47 -9.83
CA LEU A 514 -12.75 55.89 -11.08
C LEU A 514 -11.25 55.60 -10.95
N VAL A 515 -10.49 56.48 -10.32
CA VAL A 515 -9.08 56.25 -10.02
C VAL A 515 -8.91 55.02 -9.13
N SER A 516 -9.71 54.94 -8.07
CA SER A 516 -9.68 53.78 -7.15
C SER A 516 -10.04 52.48 -7.83
N LEU A 517 -11.07 52.47 -8.68
CA LEU A 517 -11.43 51.29 -9.49
C LEU A 517 -10.26 50.86 -10.41
N ASN A 518 -9.66 51.81 -11.14
CA ASN A 518 -8.58 51.52 -12.04
C ASN A 518 -7.32 51.02 -11.31
N LEU A 519 -6.97 51.59 -10.16
CA LEU A 519 -5.88 51.10 -9.32
C LEU A 519 -6.13 49.69 -8.80
N HIS A 520 -7.37 49.39 -8.38
CA HIS A 520 -7.75 48.08 -7.92
C HIS A 520 -7.58 47.01 -9.02
N VAL A 521 -8.05 47.32 -10.23
CA VAL A 521 -7.89 46.48 -11.42
C VAL A 521 -6.40 46.30 -11.74
N ALA A 522 -5.61 47.39 -11.73
CA ALA A 522 -4.17 47.35 -12.03
C ALA A 522 -3.38 46.53 -11.00
N ILE A 523 -3.77 46.53 -9.72
CA ILE A 523 -3.14 45.66 -8.70
C ILE A 523 -3.41 44.18 -9.02
N LYS A 524 -4.66 43.81 -9.32
CA LYS A 524 -5.03 42.43 -9.65
C LYS A 524 -4.33 41.98 -10.93
N GLU A 525 -4.21 42.83 -11.95
CA GLU A 525 -3.44 42.59 -13.16
C GLU A 525 -1.96 42.38 -12.85
N TYR A 526 -1.34 43.24 -12.02
CA TYR A 526 0.07 43.11 -11.62
C TYR A 526 0.35 41.76 -10.94
N LYS A 527 -0.53 41.33 -10.02
CA LYS A 527 -0.40 40.02 -9.37
C LYS A 527 -0.50 38.84 -10.34
N LEU A 528 -1.35 38.94 -11.34
CA LEU A 528 -1.45 37.92 -12.39
C LEU A 528 -0.18 37.86 -13.24
N SER A 529 0.46 39.02 -13.51
CA SER A 529 1.69 39.08 -14.31
C SER A 529 2.92 38.49 -13.59
N LEU A 530 2.97 38.50 -12.27
CA LEU A 530 4.09 37.94 -11.48
C LEU A 530 4.11 36.40 -11.53
N ASN A 531 3.01 35.77 -11.86
CA ASN A 531 2.83 34.31 -11.85
C ASN A 531 2.58 33.73 -13.26
N SER A 532 2.69 34.55 -14.29
CA SER A 532 2.67 34.17 -15.71
C SER A 532 4.08 33.99 -16.23
#